data_f31b181b7cb5637acdec75f62f55ecaa
#
_entry.id   f31b181b7cb5637acdec75f62f55ecaa
#
_cell.length_a   1.000
_cell.length_b   1.000
_cell.length_c   1.000
_cell.angle_alpha   90.00
_cell.angle_beta   90.00
_cell.angle_gamma   90.00
#
_symmetry.space_group_name_H-M   'P 1'
#
loop_
_entity.id
_entity.type
_entity.pdbx_description
1 polymer ?
#
loop_
_entity_poly.entity_id
_entity_poly.type
_entity_poly.pdbx_seq_one_letter_code
_entity_poly.pdbx_strand_id
1 'polypeptide(L)'
;MTVNWKYPEYIVQCEWLKENLKNKNIRIFDCTTYLHYTDDHPFKPYDVESGFLDYKKSHIPGAAFIDLQKQLSDNNSDFSFTLPKFNQLAESFKNLGIGNPYHIILYSRNGMHWSSRVWWMLYVLGFRRE
;
A
#
# COMPACT_ATOMS: atom_id res chain seq x y z
N MET A 1 14.75 19.32 10.10
CA MET A 1 15.55 19.01 8.88
C MET A 1 14.58 18.86 7.71
N THR A 2 14.70 19.70 6.72
CA THR A 2 13.90 19.57 5.48
C THR A 2 14.59 18.55 4.58
N VAL A 3 13.85 17.48 4.24
CA VAL A 3 14.31 16.50 3.26
C VAL A 3 13.95 17.04 1.87
N ASN A 4 14.95 17.25 1.03
CA ASN A 4 14.73 17.61 -0.36
C ASN A 4 14.52 16.35 -1.20
N TRP A 5 13.26 16.04 -1.50
CA TRP A 5 12.91 14.94 -2.39
C TRP A 5 13.20 15.30 -3.84
N LYS A 6 13.74 14.35 -4.60
CA LYS A 6 13.97 14.54 -6.04
C LYS A 6 12.65 14.68 -6.81
N TYR A 7 11.62 13.97 -6.36
CA TYR A 7 10.28 13.99 -6.97
C TYR A 7 9.23 14.24 -5.89
N PRO A 8 9.12 15.49 -5.40
CA PRO A 8 8.23 15.81 -4.29
C PRO A 8 6.75 15.63 -4.62
N GLU A 9 6.39 15.58 -5.89
CA GLU A 9 5.03 15.36 -6.36
C GLU A 9 4.47 13.98 -5.97
N TYR A 10 5.32 13.01 -5.64
CA TYR A 10 4.89 11.69 -5.16
C TYR A 10 4.68 11.62 -3.64
N ILE A 11 5.00 12.67 -2.93
CA ILE A 11 4.91 12.73 -1.47
C ILE A 11 3.85 13.75 -1.07
N VAL A 12 2.98 13.33 -0.15
CA VAL A 12 1.92 14.18 0.41
C VAL A 12 2.20 14.42 1.89
N GLN A 13 2.09 15.66 2.32
CA GLN A 13 2.23 16.01 3.73
C GLN A 13 0.92 15.78 4.48
N CYS A 14 1.04 15.48 5.78
CA CYS A 14 -0.13 15.20 6.63
C CYS A 14 -1.10 16.40 6.69
N GLU A 15 -0.58 17.60 6.72
CA GLU A 15 -1.37 18.84 6.74
C GLU A 15 -2.22 18.97 5.49
N TRP A 16 -1.62 18.74 4.32
CA TRP A 16 -2.34 18.76 3.05
C TRP A 16 -3.47 17.71 3.03
N LEU A 17 -3.18 16.48 3.49
CA LEU A 17 -4.16 15.41 3.52
C LEU A 17 -5.32 15.76 4.46
N LYS A 18 -5.01 16.30 5.65
CA LYS A 18 -6.02 16.74 6.62
C LYS A 18 -7.00 17.75 6.01
N GLU A 19 -6.49 18.69 5.23
CA GLU A 19 -7.31 19.71 4.55
C GLU A 19 -8.16 19.11 3.41
N ASN A 20 -7.74 17.98 2.84
CA ASN A 20 -8.36 17.36 1.68
C ASN A 20 -9.15 16.08 2.00
N LEU A 21 -9.36 15.72 3.26
CA LEU A 21 -10.05 14.49 3.66
C LEU A 21 -11.48 14.36 3.11
N LYS A 22 -12.14 15.48 2.82
CA LYS A 22 -13.50 15.50 2.26
C LYS A 22 -13.54 15.51 0.74
N ASN A 23 -12.38 15.55 0.08
CA ASN A 23 -12.30 15.56 -1.38
C ASN A 23 -12.68 14.17 -1.93
N LYS A 24 -13.76 14.10 -2.68
CA LYS A 24 -14.29 12.85 -3.25
C LYS A 24 -13.38 12.20 -4.31
N ASN A 25 -12.42 12.97 -4.84
CA ASN A 25 -11.45 12.49 -5.83
C ASN A 25 -10.22 11.84 -5.19
N ILE A 26 -10.13 11.83 -3.86
CA ILE A 26 -9.04 11.21 -3.11
C ILE A 26 -9.52 9.89 -2.51
N ARG A 27 -8.71 8.85 -2.65
CA ARG A 27 -8.89 7.56 -1.97
C ARG A 27 -7.63 7.23 -1.19
N ILE A 28 -7.79 6.89 0.08
CA ILE A 28 -6.71 6.68 1.04
C ILE A 28 -6.67 5.21 1.41
N PHE A 29 -5.47 4.62 1.47
CA PHE A 29 -5.28 3.22 1.82
C PHE A 29 -4.16 3.06 2.85
N ASP A 30 -4.45 2.31 3.90
CA ASP A 30 -3.46 1.82 4.87
C ASP A 30 -2.85 0.53 4.34
N CYS A 31 -1.53 0.52 4.14
CA CYS A 31 -0.77 -0.60 3.60
C CYS A 31 0.06 -1.30 4.68
N THR A 32 -0.20 -1.05 5.95
CA THR A 32 0.62 -1.54 7.06
C THR A 32 0.70 -3.06 7.08
N THR A 33 1.92 -3.57 7.15
CA THR A 33 2.26 -4.99 7.23
C THR A 33 3.34 -5.18 8.27
N TYR A 34 3.27 -6.25 9.05
CA TYR A 34 4.26 -6.60 10.07
C TYR A 34 4.97 -7.89 9.69
N LEU A 35 6.26 -7.95 9.99
CA LEU A 35 7.09 -9.14 9.82
C LEU A 35 7.53 -9.64 11.19
N HIS A 36 7.26 -10.90 11.47
CA HIS A 36 7.71 -11.59 12.69
C HIS A 36 8.80 -12.57 12.30
N TYR A 37 10.04 -12.25 12.60
CA TYR A 37 11.18 -13.08 12.23
C TYR A 37 11.15 -14.44 12.93
N THR A 38 11.40 -15.50 12.15
CA THR A 38 11.38 -16.89 12.62
C THR A 38 12.34 -17.74 11.80
N ASP A 39 12.81 -18.85 12.39
CA ASP A 39 13.62 -19.87 11.70
C ASP A 39 12.79 -21.07 11.21
N ASP A 40 11.46 -21.01 11.33
CA ASP A 40 10.56 -22.16 11.08
C ASP A 40 10.29 -22.42 9.60
N HIS A 41 10.69 -21.50 8.69
CA HIS A 41 10.43 -21.63 7.26
C HIS A 41 11.71 -21.78 6.45
N PRO A 42 11.75 -22.72 5.47
CA PRO A 42 12.95 -22.94 4.63
C PRO A 42 13.21 -21.79 3.64
N PHE A 43 12.18 -21.03 3.24
CA PHE A 43 12.27 -19.99 2.20
C PHE A 43 11.98 -18.59 2.69
N LYS A 44 11.57 -18.43 3.93
CA LYS A 44 11.22 -17.10 4.49
C LYS A 44 11.70 -16.99 5.94
N PRO A 45 12.42 -15.92 6.27
CA PRO A 45 12.91 -15.71 7.61
C PRO A 45 11.86 -15.09 8.54
N TYR A 46 10.59 -15.02 8.12
CA TYR A 46 9.54 -14.30 8.87
C TYR A 46 8.14 -14.84 8.56
N ASP A 47 7.24 -14.62 9.50
CA ASP A 47 5.79 -14.69 9.29
C ASP A 47 5.24 -13.30 8.97
N VAL A 48 4.24 -13.25 8.10
CA VAL A 48 3.59 -12.01 7.69
C VAL A 48 2.29 -11.83 8.46
N GLU A 49 2.14 -10.66 9.09
CA GLU A 49 0.89 -10.24 9.71
C GLU A 49 0.44 -8.92 9.09
N SER A 50 -0.79 -8.86 8.57
CA SER A 50 -1.33 -7.60 8.09
C SER A 50 -1.60 -6.64 9.25
N GLY A 51 -1.53 -5.34 9.00
CA GLY A 51 -1.86 -4.32 9.99
C GLY A 51 -3.36 -4.12 10.22
N PHE A 52 -4.20 -5.07 9.80
CA PHE A 52 -5.66 -4.90 9.84
C PHE A 52 -6.22 -4.69 11.24
N LEU A 53 -5.67 -5.37 12.25
CA LEU A 53 -6.13 -5.18 13.63
C LEU A 53 -5.88 -3.77 14.14
N ASP A 54 -4.72 -3.18 13.81
CA ASP A 54 -4.43 -1.79 14.16
C ASP A 54 -5.27 -0.82 13.34
N TYR A 55 -5.52 -1.11 12.07
CA TYR A 55 -6.46 -0.36 11.23
C TYR A 55 -7.85 -0.30 11.87
N LYS A 56 -8.34 -1.42 12.38
CA LYS A 56 -9.65 -1.46 13.06
C LYS A 56 -9.70 -0.60 14.31
N LYS A 57 -8.58 -0.48 15.04
CA LYS A 57 -8.50 0.38 16.24
C LYS A 57 -8.50 1.86 15.88
N SER A 58 -7.73 2.24 14.88
CA SER A 58 -7.65 3.61 14.39
C SER A 58 -7.02 3.66 13.01
N HIS A 59 -7.48 4.55 12.16
CA HIS A 59 -6.92 4.81 10.83
C HIS A 59 -7.28 6.24 10.41
N ILE A 60 -6.65 6.72 9.35
CA ILE A 60 -6.98 8.03 8.78
C ILE A 60 -8.46 8.00 8.34
N PRO A 61 -9.26 9.03 8.70
CA PRO A 61 -10.68 9.06 8.34
C PRO A 61 -10.90 8.85 6.84
N GLY A 62 -11.78 7.89 6.52
CA GLY A 62 -12.10 7.54 5.14
C GLY A 62 -11.12 6.57 4.48
N ALA A 63 -10.04 6.18 5.15
CA ALA A 63 -9.09 5.21 4.59
C ALA A 63 -9.66 3.80 4.54
N ALA A 64 -9.35 3.08 3.47
CA ALA A 64 -9.52 1.64 3.37
C ALA A 64 -8.21 0.92 3.72
N PHE A 65 -8.24 -0.40 3.79
CA PHE A 65 -7.07 -1.22 4.11
C PHE A 65 -6.67 -2.11 2.93
N ILE A 66 -5.37 -2.23 2.71
CA ILE A 66 -4.78 -3.17 1.75
C ILE A 66 -4.03 -4.26 2.52
N ASP A 67 -4.43 -5.51 2.33
CA ASP A 67 -3.64 -6.67 2.76
C ASP A 67 -2.67 -7.05 1.63
N LEU A 68 -1.44 -6.59 1.76
CA LEU A 68 -0.43 -6.73 0.70
C LEU A 68 -0.17 -8.19 0.33
N GLN A 69 -0.04 -9.07 1.34
CA GLN A 69 0.23 -10.49 1.08
C GLN A 69 -0.98 -11.21 0.46
N LYS A 70 -2.18 -10.97 0.97
CA LYS A 70 -3.38 -11.67 0.49
C LYS A 70 -3.89 -11.13 -0.83
N GLN A 71 -3.88 -9.81 -1.01
CA GLN A 71 -4.54 -9.16 -2.14
C GLN A 71 -3.61 -8.83 -3.30
N LEU A 72 -2.33 -8.55 -3.03
CA LEU A 72 -1.40 -8.01 -4.02
C LEU A 72 -0.15 -8.88 -4.22
N SER A 73 -0.20 -10.14 -3.84
CA SER A 73 0.93 -11.06 -3.97
C SER A 73 0.51 -12.37 -4.63
N ASP A 74 1.46 -13.05 -5.26
CA ASP A 74 1.26 -14.41 -5.77
C ASP A 74 1.32 -15.40 -4.60
N ASN A 75 0.15 -15.86 -4.15
CA ASN A 75 0.04 -16.75 -2.99
C ASN A 75 0.36 -18.22 -3.33
N ASN A 76 0.67 -18.53 -4.59
CA ASN A 76 1.19 -19.84 -4.98
C ASN A 76 2.72 -19.92 -4.91
N SER A 77 3.39 -18.79 -4.68
CA SER A 77 4.85 -18.73 -4.51
C SER A 77 5.26 -19.23 -3.11
N ASP A 78 6.41 -19.89 -3.03
CA ASP A 78 7.05 -20.23 -1.75
C ASP A 78 7.57 -19.00 -1.00
N PHE A 79 7.69 -17.87 -1.68
CA PHE A 79 8.18 -16.63 -1.10
C PHE A 79 7.02 -15.66 -0.80
N SER A 80 7.18 -14.88 0.27
CA SER A 80 6.24 -13.80 0.58
C SER A 80 6.40 -12.63 -0.40
N PHE A 81 5.30 -11.92 -0.65
CA PHE A 81 5.28 -10.70 -1.46
C PHE A 81 5.74 -10.86 -2.91
N THR A 82 5.70 -12.07 -3.46
CA THR A 82 6.00 -12.30 -4.87
C THR A 82 5.03 -11.52 -5.75
N LEU A 83 5.57 -10.81 -6.73
CA LEU A 83 4.76 -10.02 -7.66
C LEU A 83 3.84 -10.96 -8.48
N PRO A 84 2.52 -10.75 -8.45
CA PRO A 84 1.61 -11.56 -9.25
C PRO A 84 1.70 -11.18 -10.74
N LYS A 85 1.06 -11.95 -11.59
CA LYS A 85 0.91 -11.59 -13.01
C LYS A 85 0.18 -10.25 -13.13
N PHE A 86 0.52 -9.45 -14.12
CA PHE A 86 0.01 -8.09 -14.25
C PHE A 86 -1.52 -8.04 -14.41
N ASN A 87 -2.13 -8.98 -15.13
CA ASN A 87 -3.58 -9.05 -15.24
C ASN A 87 -4.26 -9.34 -13.90
N GLN A 88 -3.68 -10.21 -13.08
CA GLN A 88 -4.17 -10.51 -11.74
C GLN A 88 -4.00 -9.31 -10.81
N LEU A 89 -2.85 -8.64 -10.87
CA LEU A 89 -2.58 -7.44 -10.09
C LEU A 89 -3.54 -6.30 -10.44
N ALA A 90 -3.78 -6.08 -11.73
CA ALA A 90 -4.73 -5.08 -12.20
C ALA A 90 -6.15 -5.35 -11.69
N GLU A 91 -6.59 -6.60 -11.71
CA GLU A 91 -7.90 -6.99 -11.18
C GLU A 91 -7.99 -6.78 -9.67
N SER A 92 -6.93 -7.09 -8.93
CA SER A 92 -6.86 -6.86 -7.48
C SER A 92 -6.99 -5.36 -7.16
N PHE A 93 -6.30 -4.50 -7.88
CA PHE A 93 -6.43 -3.05 -7.70
C PHE A 93 -7.82 -2.54 -8.05
N LYS A 94 -8.42 -3.06 -9.11
CA LYS A 94 -9.79 -2.74 -9.48
C LYS A 94 -10.78 -3.11 -8.36
N ASN A 95 -10.62 -4.29 -7.77
CA ASN A 95 -11.46 -4.74 -6.66
C ASN A 95 -11.29 -3.88 -5.40
N LEU A 96 -10.12 -3.29 -5.20
CA LEU A 96 -9.87 -2.33 -4.13
C LEU A 96 -10.43 -0.94 -4.42
N GLY A 97 -10.92 -0.70 -5.63
CA GLY A 97 -11.41 0.61 -6.04
C GLY A 97 -10.30 1.58 -6.43
N ILE A 98 -9.14 1.07 -6.81
CA ILE A 98 -8.00 1.88 -7.26
C ILE A 98 -8.03 1.99 -8.77
N GLY A 99 -8.01 3.21 -9.27
CA GLY A 99 -8.01 3.49 -10.70
C GLY A 99 -8.25 4.97 -10.98
N ASN A 100 -8.17 5.34 -12.26
CA ASN A 100 -8.50 6.69 -12.71
C ASN A 100 -10.01 6.97 -12.52
N PRO A 101 -10.41 8.19 -12.19
CA PRO A 101 -9.61 9.42 -12.09
C PRO A 101 -9.13 9.76 -10.66
N TYR A 102 -9.11 8.81 -9.76
CA TYR A 102 -8.85 9.07 -8.34
C TYR A 102 -7.37 9.33 -8.07
N HIS A 103 -7.11 10.28 -7.16
CA HIS A 103 -5.82 10.48 -6.54
C HIS A 103 -5.66 9.49 -5.38
N ILE A 104 -4.75 8.54 -5.52
CA ILE A 104 -4.55 7.48 -4.54
C ILE A 104 -3.48 7.91 -3.54
N ILE A 105 -3.83 7.90 -2.26
CA ILE A 105 -2.92 8.20 -1.15
C ILE A 105 -2.66 6.91 -0.38
N LEU A 106 -1.40 6.58 -0.23
CA LEU A 106 -0.94 5.35 0.43
C LEU A 106 -0.14 5.71 1.68
N TYR A 107 -0.38 5.01 2.77
CA TYR A 107 0.42 5.18 3.98
C TYR A 107 0.65 3.86 4.69
N SER A 108 1.63 3.83 5.58
CA SER A 108 1.89 2.73 6.49
C SER A 108 2.44 3.25 7.82
N ARG A 109 2.07 2.58 8.93
CA ARG A 109 2.37 3.01 10.29
C ARG A 109 3.85 2.87 10.66
N ASN A 110 4.50 1.86 10.10
CA ASN A 110 5.85 1.43 10.48
C ASN A 110 6.91 1.83 9.45
N GLY A 111 6.71 2.95 8.78
CA GLY A 111 7.61 3.48 7.76
C GLY A 111 6.99 3.45 6.37
N MET A 112 7.70 4.00 5.40
CA MET A 112 7.19 4.20 4.05
C MET A 112 7.35 2.99 3.12
N HIS A 113 8.06 1.95 3.53
CA HIS A 113 8.43 0.85 2.62
C HIS A 113 7.22 0.05 2.11
N TRP A 114 6.18 -0.15 2.92
CA TRP A 114 4.97 -0.86 2.48
C TRP A 114 4.12 -0.02 1.53
N SER A 115 3.90 1.24 1.85
CA SER A 115 3.21 2.16 0.96
C SER A 115 4.00 2.38 -0.34
N SER A 116 5.32 2.48 -0.27
CA SER A 116 6.19 2.56 -1.45
C SER A 116 6.13 1.31 -2.32
N ARG A 117 5.99 0.13 -1.71
CA ARG A 117 5.81 -1.12 -2.45
C ARG A 117 4.52 -1.08 -3.28
N VAL A 118 3.41 -0.66 -2.70
CA VAL A 118 2.12 -0.54 -3.40
C VAL A 118 2.20 0.53 -4.50
N TRP A 119 2.82 1.66 -4.19
CA TRP A 119 3.06 2.72 -5.18
C TRP A 119 3.83 2.19 -6.40
N TRP A 120 4.91 1.45 -6.14
CA TRP A 120 5.72 0.86 -7.22
C TRP A 120 4.91 -0.12 -8.08
N MET A 121 4.07 -0.95 -7.48
CA MET A 121 3.21 -1.88 -8.21
C MET A 121 2.24 -1.15 -9.13
N LEU A 122 1.64 -0.05 -8.66
CA LEU A 122 0.80 0.82 -9.49
C LEU A 122 1.61 1.45 -10.62
N TYR A 123 2.81 1.92 -10.31
CA TYR A 123 3.70 2.54 -11.28
C TYR A 123 4.04 1.59 -12.43
N VAL A 124 4.42 0.35 -12.14
CA VAL A 124 4.79 -0.64 -13.18
C VAL A 124 3.59 -1.09 -14.01
N LEU A 125 2.37 -1.02 -13.48
CA LEU A 125 1.14 -1.24 -14.24
C LEU A 125 0.79 -0.08 -15.19
N GLY A 126 1.48 1.03 -15.10
CA GLY A 126 1.21 2.21 -15.92
C GLY A 126 0.23 3.19 -15.29
N PHE A 127 -0.19 2.99 -14.04
CA PHE A 127 -1.01 3.97 -13.34
C PHE A 127 -0.22 5.26 -13.14
N ARG A 128 -0.78 6.36 -13.61
CA ARG A 128 -0.19 7.70 -13.46
C ARG A 128 -1.28 8.66 -12.99
N ARG A 129 -0.89 9.54 -12.11
CA ARG A 129 -1.71 10.70 -11.81
C ARG A 129 -1.58 11.68 -12.97
N GLU A 130 -2.71 12.03 -13.57
CA GLU A 130 -2.81 13.16 -14.51
C GLU A 130 -3.16 14.44 -13.75
#